data_38b4fb8c5fc4d486d25d3673392f4950
#
_entry.id   38b4fb8c5fc4d486d25d3673392f4950
#
_cell.length_a   1.000
_cell.length_b   1.000
_cell.length_c   1.000
_cell.angle_alpha   90.00
_cell.angle_beta   90.00
_cell.angle_gamma   90.00
#
_symmetry.space_group_name_H-M   'P 1'
#
loop_
_entity.id
_entity.type
_entity.pdbx_description
1 polymer ?
#
loop_
_entity_poly.entity_id
_entity_poly.type
_entity_poly.pdbx_seq_one_letter_code
_entity_poly.pdbx_strand_id
1 'polypeptide(L)'
;MKTIKSLMTLVAILALSFGVQAQDADNGYTFSVGFTGVDAFPTNATNDYAGALFQDFFKVGDNWNVAPSVTYVQGTYFLENGFSVALRGSTGSISKLGTQSVKETYIGADVSVRYNFLSDTKFDPYVLAGAGKYWMGDFSSGTVNLGAGLNVWITDHLGLTFDSTFKHTPTSYGVSHFQHALGVVIR
;
A
#
# COMPACT_ATOMS: atom_id res chain seq x y z
N MET A 1 16.65 -16.24 9.15
CA MET A 1 15.65 -17.12 8.50
C MET A 1 14.69 -17.82 9.46
N LYS A 2 15.11 -18.29 10.66
CA LYS A 2 14.20 -18.96 11.63
C LYS A 2 13.14 -18.00 12.19
N THR A 3 13.49 -16.75 12.51
CA THR A 3 12.57 -15.73 13.06
C THR A 3 11.46 -15.31 12.11
N ILE A 4 11.73 -15.22 10.81
CA ILE A 4 10.71 -14.87 9.79
C ILE A 4 9.70 -16.02 9.65
N LYS A 5 10.16 -17.28 9.65
CA LYS A 5 9.26 -18.43 9.60
C LYS A 5 8.36 -18.50 10.83
N SER A 6 8.90 -18.24 12.02
CA SER A 6 8.12 -18.20 13.27
C SER A 6 7.10 -17.05 13.27
N LEU A 7 7.44 -15.88 12.72
CA LEU A 7 6.51 -14.75 12.59
C LEU A 7 5.38 -15.06 11.61
N MET A 8 5.68 -15.68 10.47
CA MET A 8 4.66 -16.10 9.50
C MET A 8 3.74 -17.19 10.08
N THR A 9 4.29 -18.12 10.86
CA THR A 9 3.49 -19.16 11.54
C THR A 9 2.59 -18.55 12.62
N LEU A 10 3.07 -17.57 13.38
CA LEU A 10 2.26 -16.86 14.38
C LEU A 10 1.12 -16.06 13.74
N VAL A 11 1.39 -15.39 12.62
CA VAL A 11 0.38 -14.66 11.84
C VAL A 11 -0.67 -15.62 11.27
N ALA A 12 -0.25 -16.79 10.76
CA ALA A 12 -1.17 -17.80 10.26
C ALA A 12 -2.05 -18.41 11.38
N ILE A 13 -1.49 -18.64 12.57
CA ILE A 13 -2.23 -19.16 13.73
C ILE A 13 -3.23 -18.11 14.25
N LEU A 14 -2.85 -16.84 14.30
CA LEU A 14 -3.77 -15.74 14.65
C LEU A 14 -4.90 -15.60 13.63
N ALA A 15 -4.63 -15.79 12.34
CA ALA A 15 -5.64 -15.75 11.29
C ALA A 15 -6.72 -16.86 11.43
N LEU A 16 -6.32 -18.04 11.95
CA LEU A 16 -7.23 -19.19 12.15
C LEU A 16 -8.12 -19.08 13.42
N SER A 17 -7.83 -18.14 14.31
CA SER A 17 -8.48 -18.07 15.65
C SER A 17 -9.71 -17.17 15.70
N PHE A 18 -9.99 -16.36 14.67
CA PHE A 18 -11.04 -15.34 14.71
C PHE A 18 -12.03 -15.51 13.56
N GLY A 19 -13.07 -16.30 13.78
CA GLY A 19 -14.24 -16.26 12.89
C GLY A 19 -15.06 -15.00 13.19
N VAL A 20 -15.06 -14.01 12.28
CA VAL A 20 -16.07 -12.94 12.18
C VAL A 20 -15.91 -12.18 10.85
N GLN A 21 -16.99 -11.69 10.32
CA GLN A 21 -17.30 -11.20 8.98
C GLN A 21 -16.33 -10.12 8.45
N ALA A 22 -15.90 -10.33 7.23
CA ALA A 22 -15.16 -9.39 6.39
C ALA A 22 -16.13 -8.63 5.46
N GLN A 23 -15.56 -7.77 4.63
CA GLN A 23 -16.29 -7.08 3.58
C GLN A 23 -17.05 -8.10 2.71
N ASP A 24 -18.36 -8.05 2.73
CA ASP A 24 -19.27 -8.95 2.05
C ASP A 24 -20.29 -8.17 1.22
N ALA A 25 -21.24 -8.88 0.59
CA ALA A 25 -22.31 -8.29 -0.20
C ALA A 25 -23.21 -7.32 0.60
N ASP A 26 -23.24 -7.42 1.93
CA ASP A 26 -24.03 -6.56 2.81
C ASP A 26 -23.31 -5.22 3.11
N ASN A 27 -21.98 -5.17 2.95
CA ASN A 27 -21.14 -3.99 3.16
C ASN A 27 -20.34 -3.64 1.89
N GLY A 28 -21.05 -3.24 0.83
CA GLY A 28 -20.48 -3.02 -0.50
C GLY A 28 -19.43 -1.92 -0.60
N TYR A 29 -19.27 -1.05 0.43
CA TYR A 29 -18.32 0.06 0.40
C TYR A 29 -17.46 0.07 1.65
N THR A 30 -16.18 0.41 1.48
CA THR A 30 -15.31 0.79 2.59
C THR A 30 -14.62 2.12 2.27
N PHE A 31 -14.31 2.86 3.32
CA PHE A 31 -13.54 4.09 3.25
C PHE A 31 -12.34 4.00 4.19
N SER A 32 -11.17 4.40 3.73
CA SER A 32 -9.98 4.43 4.57
C SER A 32 -9.20 5.74 4.45
N VAL A 33 -8.60 6.11 5.56
CA VAL A 33 -7.71 7.28 5.67
C VAL A 33 -6.49 6.92 6.51
N GLY A 34 -5.37 7.56 6.24
CA GLY A 34 -4.16 7.29 7.01
C GLY A 34 -2.91 7.93 6.43
N PHE A 35 -1.79 7.28 6.69
CA PHE A 35 -0.45 7.74 6.34
C PHE A 35 0.11 6.92 5.20
N THR A 36 0.93 7.56 4.36
CA THR A 36 1.74 6.88 3.36
C THR A 36 3.22 7.15 3.58
N GLY A 37 4.03 6.14 3.31
CA GLY A 37 5.47 6.27 3.15
C GLY A 37 5.85 5.95 1.71
N VAL A 38 6.57 6.84 1.05
CA VAL A 38 7.10 6.62 -0.31
C VAL A 38 8.56 6.23 -0.20
N ASP A 39 8.93 5.10 -0.79
CA ASP A 39 10.29 4.56 -0.80
C ASP A 39 10.73 4.24 -2.24
N ALA A 40 11.72 4.97 -2.74
CA ALA A 40 12.26 4.83 -4.08
C ALA A 40 13.55 4.00 -4.14
N PHE A 41 14.08 3.54 -2.99
CA PHE A 41 15.35 2.83 -2.95
C PHE A 41 15.29 1.38 -3.44
N PRO A 42 14.36 0.51 -2.95
CA PRO A 42 14.43 -0.92 -3.23
C PRO A 42 13.72 -1.30 -4.53
N THR A 43 13.98 -0.58 -5.62
CA THR A 43 13.16 -0.67 -6.84
C THR A 43 13.85 -1.35 -8.01
N ASN A 44 15.14 -1.69 -7.89
CA ASN A 44 15.96 -2.21 -8.98
C ASN A 44 15.89 -1.35 -10.27
N ALA A 45 15.66 -0.04 -10.10
CA ALA A 45 15.67 0.89 -11.21
C ALA A 45 17.11 1.12 -11.71
N THR A 46 17.26 1.50 -12.98
CA THR A 46 18.56 1.75 -13.62
C THR A 46 19.15 3.12 -13.22
N ASN A 47 18.83 3.60 -12.03
CA ASN A 47 19.28 4.89 -11.53
C ASN A 47 20.30 4.70 -10.40
N ASP A 48 21.30 5.56 -10.33
CA ASP A 48 22.38 5.50 -9.34
C ASP A 48 21.90 5.63 -7.87
N TYR A 49 20.68 6.12 -7.65
CA TYR A 49 20.08 6.24 -6.31
C TYR A 49 19.29 5.02 -5.87
N ALA A 50 18.99 4.08 -6.76
CA ALA A 50 18.19 2.92 -6.46
C ALA A 50 19.03 1.70 -6.07
N GLY A 51 18.55 0.92 -5.15
CA GLY A 51 19.09 -0.39 -4.78
C GLY A 51 18.38 -1.54 -5.48
N ALA A 52 18.84 -2.77 -5.23
CA ALA A 52 18.21 -3.97 -5.74
C ALA A 52 16.77 -4.09 -5.20
N LEU A 53 15.90 -4.79 -5.94
CA LEU A 53 14.51 -4.99 -5.55
C LEU A 53 14.43 -5.63 -4.14
N PHE A 54 13.65 -5.00 -3.27
CA PHE A 54 13.50 -5.33 -1.84
C PHE A 54 14.77 -5.15 -0.97
N GLN A 55 15.85 -4.60 -1.50
CA GLN A 55 17.02 -4.27 -0.68
C GLN A 55 16.63 -3.21 0.36
N ASP A 56 16.97 -3.48 1.63
CA ASP A 56 16.70 -2.54 2.74
C ASP A 56 15.22 -2.08 2.87
N PHE A 57 14.30 -2.91 2.42
CA PHE A 57 12.87 -2.63 2.32
C PHE A 57 12.22 -2.14 3.63
N PHE A 58 12.72 -2.59 4.78
CA PHE A 58 12.21 -2.19 6.10
C PHE A 58 13.04 -1.11 6.79
N LYS A 59 13.96 -0.44 6.08
CA LYS A 59 14.71 0.70 6.64
C LYS A 59 13.89 1.98 6.61
N VAL A 60 12.83 2.01 7.42
CA VAL A 60 11.86 3.12 7.47
C VAL A 60 12.55 4.46 7.71
N GLY A 61 13.47 4.54 8.68
CA GLY A 61 14.19 5.76 9.03
C GLY A 61 15.06 6.32 7.93
N ASP A 62 15.66 5.44 7.12
CA ASP A 62 16.63 5.81 6.10
C ASP A 62 15.97 6.08 4.74
N ASN A 63 14.98 5.26 4.35
CA ASN A 63 14.49 5.23 2.97
C ASN A 63 13.09 5.80 2.81
N TRP A 64 12.22 5.65 3.81
CA TRP A 64 10.84 6.04 3.65
C TRP A 64 10.62 7.55 3.84
N ASN A 65 9.85 8.15 2.94
CA ASN A 65 9.35 9.50 3.07
C ASN A 65 7.97 9.45 3.69
N VAL A 66 7.91 9.67 5.00
CA VAL A 66 6.66 9.64 5.79
C VAL A 66 6.35 11.06 6.27
N ALA A 67 5.15 11.55 5.99
CA ALA A 67 4.68 12.81 6.55
C ALA A 67 3.87 12.57 7.84
N PRO A 68 4.01 13.41 8.88
CA PRO A 68 3.30 13.25 10.15
C PRO A 68 1.86 13.81 10.09
N SER A 69 1.12 13.50 9.01
CA SER A 69 -0.24 13.95 8.78
C SER A 69 -1.00 12.93 7.93
N VAL A 70 -2.32 13.01 7.88
CA VAL A 70 -3.10 12.21 6.96
C VAL A 70 -2.66 12.50 5.52
N THR A 71 -2.19 11.47 4.84
CA THR A 71 -1.60 11.60 3.49
C THR A 71 -2.30 10.77 2.45
N TYR A 72 -3.30 9.97 2.80
CA TYR A 72 -4.16 9.34 1.80
C TYR A 72 -5.62 9.24 2.25
N VAL A 73 -6.46 9.18 1.25
CA VAL A 73 -7.86 8.77 1.35
C VAL A 73 -8.14 7.72 0.28
N GLN A 74 -8.99 6.76 0.60
CA GLN A 74 -9.34 5.69 -0.32
C GLN A 74 -10.78 5.25 -0.12
N GLY A 75 -11.51 5.12 -1.22
CA GLY A 75 -12.79 4.43 -1.30
C GLY A 75 -12.61 3.08 -1.98
N THR A 76 -13.26 2.04 -1.47
CA THR A 76 -13.26 0.71 -2.07
C THR A 76 -14.69 0.24 -2.24
N TYR A 77 -15.01 -0.31 -3.40
CA TYR A 77 -16.28 -0.92 -3.72
C TYR A 77 -16.11 -2.42 -3.93
N PHE A 78 -16.85 -3.21 -3.17
CA PHE A 78 -16.87 -4.65 -3.29
C PHE A 78 -17.72 -5.04 -4.51
N LEU A 79 -17.19 -5.91 -5.35
CA LEU A 79 -17.91 -6.45 -6.52
C LEU A 79 -18.62 -7.75 -6.15
N GLU A 80 -17.91 -8.84 -6.13
CA GLU A 80 -18.34 -10.18 -5.71
C GLU A 80 -17.14 -11.14 -5.70
N ASN A 81 -17.31 -12.31 -5.10
CA ASN A 81 -16.30 -13.38 -5.10
C ASN A 81 -14.91 -12.92 -4.59
N GLY A 82 -14.86 -12.02 -3.61
CA GLY A 82 -13.60 -11.50 -3.06
C GLY A 82 -12.97 -10.37 -3.88
N PHE A 83 -13.55 -9.98 -5.02
CA PHE A 83 -13.04 -8.87 -5.82
C PHE A 83 -13.60 -7.53 -5.35
N SER A 84 -12.77 -6.51 -5.39
CA SER A 84 -13.15 -5.14 -5.14
C SER A 84 -12.35 -4.16 -6.00
N VAL A 85 -12.91 -2.96 -6.21
CA VAL A 85 -12.24 -1.85 -6.90
C VAL A 85 -11.97 -0.75 -5.89
N ALA A 86 -10.75 -0.24 -5.86
CA ALA A 86 -10.34 0.85 -4.98
C ALA A 86 -9.87 2.06 -5.78
N LEU A 87 -10.27 3.25 -5.30
CA LEU A 87 -9.74 4.54 -5.74
C LEU A 87 -9.00 5.18 -4.58
N ARG A 88 -7.74 5.58 -4.80
CA ARG A 88 -6.89 6.21 -3.79
C ARG A 88 -6.38 7.54 -4.30
N GLY A 89 -6.52 8.58 -3.48
CA GLY A 89 -5.77 9.82 -3.58
C GLY A 89 -4.73 9.87 -2.48
N SER A 90 -3.51 10.28 -2.79
CA SER A 90 -2.42 10.40 -1.81
C SER A 90 -1.60 11.67 -2.03
N THR A 91 -1.00 12.18 -0.95
CA THR A 91 -0.10 13.34 -0.98
C THR A 91 1.04 13.11 0.01
N GLY A 92 2.13 13.84 -0.14
CA GLY A 92 3.26 13.75 0.77
C GLY A 92 4.41 14.67 0.36
N SER A 93 5.49 14.62 1.12
CA SER A 93 6.74 15.29 0.77
C SER A 93 7.83 14.25 0.59
N ILE A 94 8.62 14.38 -0.46
CA ILE A 94 9.78 13.55 -0.74
C ILE A 94 11.02 14.32 -0.34
N SER A 95 11.73 13.82 0.65
CA SER A 95 13.03 14.37 1.11
C SER A 95 14.19 13.46 0.73
N LYS A 96 13.89 12.19 0.41
CA LYS A 96 14.86 11.16 0.05
C LYS A 96 14.38 10.46 -1.22
N LEU A 97 15.20 10.48 -2.23
CA LEU A 97 14.99 9.74 -3.47
C LEU A 97 16.09 8.68 -3.56
N GLY A 98 15.84 7.51 -2.98
CA GLY A 98 16.90 6.52 -2.75
C GLY A 98 18.02 7.11 -1.91
N THR A 99 19.24 7.15 -2.44
CA THR A 99 20.42 7.73 -1.77
C THR A 99 20.55 9.25 -1.91
N GLN A 100 19.71 9.90 -2.70
CA GLN A 100 19.76 11.35 -2.96
C GLN A 100 18.82 12.11 -2.03
N SER A 101 19.25 13.27 -1.54
CA SER A 101 18.43 14.23 -0.82
C SER A 101 17.77 15.18 -1.82
N VAL A 102 16.43 15.30 -1.74
CA VAL A 102 15.62 16.16 -2.60
C VAL A 102 14.60 16.91 -1.75
N LYS A 103 13.84 17.80 -2.35
CA LYS A 103 12.72 18.49 -1.67
C LYS A 103 11.59 18.66 -2.66
N GLU A 104 10.72 17.68 -2.73
CA GLU A 104 9.64 17.62 -3.70
C GLU A 104 8.30 17.33 -3.01
N THR A 105 7.22 17.82 -3.60
CA THR A 105 5.86 17.44 -3.22
C THR A 105 5.43 16.23 -4.04
N TYR A 106 4.82 15.27 -3.39
CA TYR A 106 4.24 14.09 -4.02
C TYR A 106 2.71 14.18 -3.99
N ILE A 107 2.10 13.90 -5.14
CA ILE A 107 0.65 13.69 -5.26
C ILE A 107 0.46 12.40 -6.08
N GLY A 108 -0.44 11.53 -5.65
CA GLY A 108 -0.76 10.28 -6.33
C GLY A 108 -2.27 10.10 -6.48
N ALA A 109 -2.68 9.54 -7.61
CA ALA A 109 -4.03 9.09 -7.88
C ALA A 109 -3.99 7.69 -8.50
N ASP A 110 -4.69 6.74 -7.90
CA ASP A 110 -4.61 5.32 -8.25
C ASP A 110 -6.00 4.70 -8.35
N VAL A 111 -6.13 3.78 -9.30
CA VAL A 111 -7.23 2.82 -9.38
C VAL A 111 -6.65 1.42 -9.33
N SER A 112 -7.26 0.54 -8.53
CA SER A 112 -6.81 -0.84 -8.41
C SER A 112 -7.98 -1.81 -8.26
N VAL A 113 -7.80 -3.01 -8.79
CA VAL A 113 -8.61 -4.18 -8.46
C VAL A 113 -7.89 -4.92 -7.34
N ARG A 114 -8.63 -5.36 -6.34
CA ARG A 114 -8.15 -6.15 -5.22
C ARG A 114 -8.81 -7.51 -5.24
N TYR A 115 -8.11 -8.50 -4.76
CA TYR A 115 -8.66 -9.81 -4.47
C TYR A 115 -8.37 -10.15 -3.01
N ASN A 116 -9.42 -10.25 -2.23
CA ASN A 116 -9.42 -10.58 -0.81
C ASN A 116 -9.53 -12.10 -0.66
N PHE A 117 -8.58 -12.72 0.04
CA PHE A 117 -8.50 -14.18 0.14
C PHE A 117 -9.43 -14.79 1.19
N LEU A 118 -9.73 -14.02 2.23
CA LEU A 118 -10.49 -14.43 3.39
C LEU A 118 -11.64 -13.46 3.61
N SER A 119 -12.62 -13.44 2.71
CA SER A 119 -13.89 -12.78 2.96
C SER A 119 -14.54 -13.43 4.20
N ASP A 120 -15.16 -12.65 5.07
CA ASP A 120 -15.84 -13.06 6.30
C ASP A 120 -14.94 -13.34 7.53
N THR A 121 -13.71 -12.82 7.57
CA THR A 121 -12.82 -12.91 8.72
C THR A 121 -12.40 -11.53 9.24
N LYS A 122 -11.99 -11.47 10.52
CA LYS A 122 -11.37 -10.24 11.08
C LYS A 122 -10.02 -9.92 10.43
N PHE A 123 -9.38 -10.89 9.83
CA PHE A 123 -8.10 -10.79 9.16
C PHE A 123 -8.32 -11.01 7.68
N ASP A 124 -8.28 -9.97 6.90
CA ASP A 124 -8.63 -9.95 5.50
C ASP A 124 -7.42 -9.53 4.63
N PRO A 125 -6.54 -10.49 4.29
CA PRO A 125 -5.41 -10.24 3.39
C PRO A 125 -5.88 -10.13 1.95
N TYR A 126 -5.23 -9.26 1.17
CA TYR A 126 -5.52 -9.07 -0.24
C TYR A 126 -4.26 -8.84 -1.06
N VAL A 127 -4.36 -9.12 -2.35
CA VAL A 127 -3.44 -8.62 -3.37
C VAL A 127 -4.14 -7.57 -4.22
N LEU A 128 -3.38 -6.70 -4.84
CA LEU A 128 -3.91 -5.68 -5.72
C LEU A 128 -3.08 -5.55 -6.99
N ALA A 129 -3.78 -5.20 -8.07
CA ALA A 129 -3.19 -4.81 -9.33
C ALA A 129 -3.94 -3.58 -9.86
N GLY A 130 -3.23 -2.64 -10.47
CA GLY A 130 -3.88 -1.43 -10.94
C GLY A 130 -2.97 -0.52 -11.75
N ALA A 131 -3.45 0.70 -11.91
CA ALA A 131 -2.73 1.77 -12.56
C ALA A 131 -2.91 3.07 -11.78
N GLY A 132 -1.98 3.99 -11.98
CA GLY A 132 -2.05 5.29 -11.35
C GLY A 132 -1.30 6.35 -12.12
N LYS A 133 -1.36 7.53 -11.57
CA LYS A 133 -0.53 8.65 -11.97
C LYS A 133 0.00 9.34 -10.71
N TYR A 134 1.27 9.71 -10.75
CA TYR A 134 1.84 10.55 -9.71
C TYR A 134 2.44 11.83 -10.29
N TRP A 135 2.54 12.82 -9.45
CA TRP A 135 3.23 14.09 -9.67
C TRP A 135 4.26 14.24 -8.54
N MET A 136 5.49 14.57 -8.91
CA MET A 136 6.59 14.77 -7.97
C MET A 136 7.37 16.02 -8.41
N GLY A 137 7.17 17.14 -7.72
CA GLY A 137 7.62 18.44 -8.21
C GLY A 137 7.06 18.74 -9.60
N ASP A 138 7.94 19.01 -10.55
CA ASP A 138 7.59 19.31 -11.96
C ASP A 138 7.39 18.03 -12.81
N PHE A 139 7.64 16.84 -12.26
CA PHE A 139 7.51 15.58 -12.97
C PHE A 139 6.16 14.93 -12.75
N SER A 140 5.64 14.28 -13.79
CA SER A 140 4.52 13.37 -13.65
C SER A 140 4.70 12.14 -14.52
N SER A 141 4.24 10.99 -14.02
CA SER A 141 4.27 9.75 -14.78
C SER A 141 3.09 8.85 -14.44
N GLY A 142 2.65 8.07 -15.43
CA GLY A 142 1.76 6.95 -15.20
C GLY A 142 2.50 5.78 -14.55
N THR A 143 1.78 4.96 -13.80
CA THR A 143 2.33 3.75 -13.16
C THR A 143 1.46 2.54 -13.39
N VAL A 144 2.12 1.37 -13.44
CA VAL A 144 1.48 0.08 -13.24
C VAL A 144 1.75 -0.33 -11.79
N ASN A 145 0.71 -0.67 -11.07
CA ASN A 145 0.72 -0.89 -9.64
C ASN A 145 0.49 -2.37 -9.31
N LEU A 146 1.35 -2.96 -8.50
CA LEU A 146 1.19 -4.31 -7.95
C LEU A 146 1.47 -4.25 -6.46
N GLY A 147 0.67 -4.92 -5.65
CA GLY A 147 0.86 -4.87 -4.21
C GLY A 147 0.09 -5.93 -3.45
N ALA A 148 0.29 -5.90 -2.15
CA ALA A 148 -0.42 -6.72 -1.19
C ALA A 148 -0.74 -5.90 0.05
N GLY A 149 -1.78 -6.28 0.74
CA GLY A 149 -2.22 -5.61 1.95
C GLY A 149 -3.06 -6.50 2.84
N LEU A 150 -3.53 -5.89 3.90
CA LEU A 150 -4.24 -6.55 4.98
C LEU A 150 -5.19 -5.56 5.63
N ASN A 151 -6.45 -5.95 5.81
CA ASN A 151 -7.36 -5.30 6.74
C ASN A 151 -7.48 -6.14 8.01
N VAL A 152 -7.47 -5.48 9.16
CA VAL A 152 -7.70 -6.11 10.46
C VAL A 152 -8.91 -5.44 11.10
N TRP A 153 -10.04 -6.11 11.10
CA TRP A 153 -11.29 -5.60 11.66
C TRP A 153 -11.31 -5.72 13.18
N ILE A 154 -11.38 -4.59 13.86
CA ILE A 154 -11.44 -4.48 15.33
C ILE A 154 -12.90 -4.64 15.79
N THR A 155 -13.81 -4.01 15.06
CA THR A 155 -15.27 -4.13 15.24
C THR A 155 -15.91 -4.46 13.89
N ASP A 156 -17.24 -4.63 13.86
CA ASP A 156 -17.96 -4.89 12.62
C ASP A 156 -17.86 -3.73 11.61
N HIS A 157 -17.52 -2.52 12.06
CA HIS A 157 -17.45 -1.33 11.19
C HIS A 157 -16.11 -0.61 11.17
N LEU A 158 -15.17 -0.97 12.06
CA LEU A 158 -13.90 -0.28 12.21
C LEU A 158 -12.73 -1.26 12.17
N GLY A 159 -11.74 -0.98 11.35
CA GLY A 159 -10.52 -1.77 11.22
C GLY A 159 -9.28 -0.92 10.99
N LEU A 160 -8.15 -1.60 10.97
CA LEU A 160 -6.87 -1.08 10.51
C LEU A 160 -6.57 -1.66 9.13
N THR A 161 -5.99 -0.88 8.27
CA THR A 161 -5.53 -1.32 6.95
C THR A 161 -4.05 -1.02 6.78
N PHE A 162 -3.34 -1.97 6.21
CA PHE A 162 -1.95 -1.82 5.80
C PHE A 162 -1.79 -2.37 4.39
N ASP A 163 -1.08 -1.67 3.52
CA ASP A 163 -0.64 -2.21 2.24
C ASP A 163 0.73 -1.68 1.82
N SER A 164 1.36 -2.43 0.93
CA SER A 164 2.57 -2.06 0.23
C SER A 164 2.36 -2.28 -1.26
N THR A 165 2.49 -1.21 -2.03
CA THR A 165 2.24 -1.18 -3.47
C THR A 165 3.51 -0.75 -4.20
N PHE A 166 4.03 -1.61 -5.07
CA PHE A 166 5.05 -1.27 -6.03
C PHE A 166 4.42 -0.53 -7.21
N LYS A 167 4.87 0.68 -7.47
CA LYS A 167 4.43 1.56 -8.55
C LYS A 167 5.54 1.63 -9.60
N HIS A 168 5.41 0.79 -10.61
CA HIS A 168 6.37 0.75 -11.72
C HIS A 168 6.07 1.84 -12.74
N THR A 169 7.08 2.62 -13.06
CA THR A 169 7.04 3.64 -14.09
C THR A 169 7.72 3.13 -15.36
N PRO A 170 7.02 3.02 -16.49
CA PRO A 170 7.59 2.51 -17.73
C PRO A 170 8.48 3.52 -18.47
N THR A 171 8.54 4.77 -18.00
CA THR A 171 9.32 5.84 -18.63
C THR A 171 10.70 5.99 -18.01
N SER A 172 11.72 6.26 -18.83
CA SER A 172 13.12 6.40 -18.39
C SER A 172 13.37 7.58 -17.44
N TYR A 173 12.49 8.58 -17.44
CA TYR A 173 12.56 9.75 -16.57
C TYR A 173 11.68 9.64 -15.35
N GLY A 174 10.89 8.58 -15.23
CA GLY A 174 10.02 8.37 -14.10
C GLY A 174 10.71 7.64 -12.96
N VAL A 175 10.14 7.77 -11.76
CA VAL A 175 10.65 7.15 -10.54
C VAL A 175 9.74 5.99 -10.14
N SER A 176 10.22 4.76 -10.33
CA SER A 176 9.57 3.59 -9.73
C SER A 176 9.79 3.61 -8.22
N HIS A 177 8.73 3.37 -7.45
CA HIS A 177 8.79 3.47 -6.00
C HIS A 177 7.80 2.51 -5.34
N PHE A 178 8.05 2.18 -4.08
CA PHE A 178 7.04 1.57 -3.21
C PHE A 178 6.25 2.67 -2.51
N GLN A 179 4.96 2.46 -2.39
CA GLN A 179 4.09 3.24 -1.53
C GLN A 179 3.52 2.32 -0.46
N HIS A 180 3.89 2.56 0.78
CA HIS A 180 3.39 1.86 1.95
C HIS A 180 2.27 2.70 2.55
N ALA A 181 1.15 2.09 2.90
CA ALA A 181 0.03 2.78 3.51
C ALA A 181 -0.37 2.10 4.82
N LEU A 182 -0.64 2.89 5.84
CA LEU A 182 -1.19 2.46 7.12
C LEU A 182 -2.32 3.40 7.51
N GLY A 183 -3.49 2.86 7.83
CA GLY A 183 -4.64 3.68 8.14
C GLY A 183 -5.74 2.98 8.89
N VAL A 184 -6.81 3.73 9.08
CA VAL A 184 -8.08 3.25 9.59
C VAL A 184 -9.01 3.01 8.42
N VAL A 185 -9.74 1.91 8.45
CA VAL A 185 -10.77 1.54 7.47
C VAL A 185 -12.12 1.41 8.18
N ILE A 186 -13.16 1.95 7.56
CA ILE A 186 -14.55 1.88 8.00
C ILE A 186 -15.44 1.33 6.88
N ARG A 187 -16.53 0.64 7.28
CA ARG A 187 -17.58 0.12 6.40
C ARG A 187 -18.96 0.38 6.96
#